data_a09d3630a56cfe209dd5afe0c767e0ad
#
_entry.id   a09d3630a56cfe209dd5afe0c767e0ad
#
_cell.length_a   1.000
_cell.length_b   1.000
_cell.length_c   1.000
_cell.angle_alpha   90.00
_cell.angle_beta   90.00
_cell.angle_gamma   90.00
#
_symmetry.space_group_name_H-M   'P 1'
#
loop_
_entity.id
_entity.type
_entity.pdbx_description
1 polymer ?
#
loop_
_entity_poly.entity_id
_entity_poly.type
_entity_poly.pdbx_seq_one_letter_code
_entity_poly.pdbx_strand_id
1 'polypeptide(L)'
;MTTTAPSLGLPAARRVRRGLLNLLCCAALSCAALPAFAQDAEPAEALPAADVAAVPSGNLSALLAAEAEAPTPAQPKLSARIQDILSKAVTLLGTPFRWGGTSPEAGFDCSGLVGYVFRTALGMDLPRVSQDQAKTGELISDRAALVAGDLVFFGRRGRVDHVGIYVGEGRFLHAPSTGKDVRVDSMASGYWSNKFMQARRVAM
;
A
#
# COMPACT_ATOMS: atom_id res chain seq x y z
N MET A 1 23.70 -62.26 -28.19
CA MET A 1 23.65 -61.43 -29.42
C MET A 1 22.19 -61.30 -29.80
N THR A 2 21.53 -60.26 -29.42
CA THR A 2 20.27 -59.77 -30.05
C THR A 2 20.00 -58.37 -29.55
N THR A 3 20.23 -57.43 -30.46
CA THR A 3 20.07 -55.98 -30.32
C THR A 3 18.59 -55.68 -30.49
N THR A 4 17.97 -55.01 -29.50
CA THR A 4 16.62 -54.48 -29.65
C THR A 4 16.69 -52.96 -29.50
N ALA A 5 16.36 -52.26 -30.57
CA ALA A 5 16.31 -50.80 -30.65
C ALA A 5 15.04 -50.24 -29.99
N PRO A 6 15.08 -49.03 -29.38
CA PRO A 6 13.90 -48.41 -28.86
C PRO A 6 13.15 -47.58 -29.95
N SER A 7 11.84 -47.73 -29.90
CA SER A 7 10.85 -47.03 -30.72
C SER A 7 10.73 -45.55 -30.34
N LEU A 8 10.86 -44.67 -31.34
CA LEU A 8 10.58 -43.26 -31.26
C LEU A 8 9.05 -43.01 -31.29
N GLY A 9 8.49 -42.57 -30.16
CA GLY A 9 7.12 -42.08 -30.08
C GLY A 9 7.05 -40.58 -30.40
N LEU A 10 6.32 -40.22 -31.44
CA LEU A 10 6.02 -38.85 -31.87
C LEU A 10 4.99 -38.19 -30.90
N PRO A 11 5.14 -36.92 -30.57
CA PRO A 11 4.13 -36.22 -29.78
C PRO A 11 2.94 -35.76 -30.66
N ALA A 12 1.74 -36.00 -30.14
CA ALA A 12 0.47 -35.63 -30.77
C ALA A 12 0.28 -34.13 -30.83
N ALA A 13 0.04 -33.60 -32.01
CA ALA A 13 -0.33 -32.23 -32.28
C ALA A 13 -1.71 -31.88 -31.64
N ARG A 14 -1.75 -30.96 -30.71
CA ARG A 14 -3.00 -30.38 -30.17
C ARG A 14 -3.54 -29.34 -31.15
N ARG A 15 -4.71 -29.66 -31.71
CA ARG A 15 -5.51 -28.82 -32.60
C ARG A 15 -5.87 -27.48 -31.98
N VAL A 16 -5.47 -26.40 -32.64
CA VAL A 16 -5.97 -25.06 -32.48
C VAL A 16 -7.38 -24.99 -33.05
N ARG A 17 -8.40 -24.82 -32.24
CA ARG A 17 -9.74 -24.45 -32.72
C ARG A 17 -9.81 -22.92 -32.82
N ARG A 18 -9.71 -22.46 -34.06
CA ARG A 18 -10.16 -21.11 -34.46
C ARG A 18 -11.67 -21.09 -34.44
N GLY A 19 -12.26 -20.33 -33.53
CA GLY A 19 -13.65 -19.90 -33.61
C GLY A 19 -13.69 -18.53 -34.23
N LEU A 20 -14.09 -18.46 -35.47
CA LEU A 20 -14.40 -17.26 -36.23
C LEU A 20 -15.88 -16.96 -36.06
N LEU A 21 -16.19 -15.67 -36.09
CA LEU A 21 -17.47 -15.09 -36.47
C LEU A 21 -18.47 -14.74 -35.36
N ASN A 22 -18.61 -13.46 -35.08
CA ASN A 22 -19.89 -12.79 -35.38
C ASN A 22 -19.68 -11.27 -35.48
N LEU A 23 -19.92 -10.85 -36.71
CA LEU A 23 -20.01 -9.47 -37.19
C LEU A 23 -21.52 -9.06 -37.16
N LEU A 24 -21.74 -7.76 -37.13
CA LEU A 24 -23.01 -7.01 -37.40
C LEU A 24 -23.93 -6.83 -36.16
N CYS A 25 -24.25 -5.64 -35.82
CA CYS A 25 -24.95 -4.55 -36.45
C CYS A 25 -25.63 -3.72 -35.37
N CYS A 26 -25.59 -2.50 -35.35
CA CYS A 26 -26.57 -1.47 -35.61
C CYS A 26 -26.30 -0.21 -34.79
N ALA A 27 -26.01 0.82 -35.56
CA ALA A 27 -26.09 2.22 -35.14
C ALA A 27 -27.53 2.57 -34.77
N ALA A 28 -27.71 3.21 -33.62
CA ALA A 28 -28.88 4.03 -33.34
C ALA A 28 -28.37 5.29 -32.58
N LEU A 29 -28.29 6.39 -33.33
CA LEU A 29 -28.27 7.73 -32.77
C LEU A 29 -29.59 7.94 -32.02
N SER A 30 -29.51 8.14 -30.71
CA SER A 30 -30.57 8.77 -29.96
C SER A 30 -30.03 10.02 -29.31
N CYS A 31 -30.34 11.13 -29.97
CA CYS A 31 -30.24 12.49 -29.47
C CYS A 31 -31.26 12.65 -28.33
N ALA A 32 -30.84 12.64 -27.09
CA ALA A 32 -31.66 13.00 -25.94
C ALA A 32 -31.24 14.35 -25.41
N ALA A 33 -32.15 15.30 -25.57
CA ALA A 33 -32.05 16.67 -25.09
C ALA A 33 -31.90 16.71 -23.56
N LEU A 34 -30.95 17.50 -23.09
CA LEU A 34 -30.84 17.86 -21.68
C LEU A 34 -31.92 18.86 -21.30
N PRO A 35 -32.68 18.66 -20.21
CA PRO A 35 -33.52 19.71 -19.67
C PRO A 35 -32.61 20.74 -18.94
N ALA A 36 -32.74 21.98 -19.34
CA ALA A 36 -32.20 23.13 -18.60
C ALA A 36 -33.04 23.27 -17.30
N PHE A 37 -32.39 23.02 -16.18
CA PHE A 37 -32.93 23.40 -14.87
C PHE A 37 -32.73 24.89 -14.70
N ALA A 38 -33.84 25.64 -14.79
CA ALA A 38 -33.90 27.02 -14.33
C ALA A 38 -33.65 27.06 -12.83
N GLN A 39 -32.70 27.83 -12.39
CA GLN A 39 -32.49 28.17 -10.99
C GLN A 39 -33.55 29.18 -10.60
N ASP A 40 -34.57 28.76 -9.88
CA ASP A 40 -35.45 29.68 -9.14
C ASP A 40 -34.64 30.21 -7.94
N ALA A 41 -34.31 31.48 -7.99
CA ALA A 41 -33.77 32.23 -6.87
C ALA A 41 -34.90 32.49 -5.87
N GLU A 42 -34.92 31.75 -4.76
CA GLU A 42 -35.74 32.11 -3.60
C GLU A 42 -35.16 33.38 -2.93
N PRO A 43 -36.03 34.32 -2.51
CA PRO A 43 -35.60 35.51 -1.81
C PRO A 43 -35.14 35.15 -0.38
N ALA A 44 -33.99 35.72 -0.01
CA ALA A 44 -33.41 35.59 1.32
C ALA A 44 -34.38 36.12 2.39
N GLU A 45 -34.91 35.19 3.19
CA GLU A 45 -35.59 35.54 4.45
C GLU A 45 -34.58 36.12 5.43
N ALA A 46 -34.84 37.35 5.82
CA ALA A 46 -34.10 38.06 6.86
C ALA A 46 -34.25 37.35 8.19
N LEU A 47 -33.14 36.82 8.72
CA LEU A 47 -33.10 36.29 10.09
C LEU A 47 -33.28 37.45 11.08
N PRO A 48 -34.09 37.25 12.13
CA PRO A 48 -34.23 38.27 13.18
C PRO A 48 -32.89 38.42 13.93
N ALA A 49 -32.52 39.66 14.21
CA ALA A 49 -31.41 40.01 15.07
C ALA A 49 -31.63 39.41 16.46
N ALA A 50 -30.98 38.31 16.75
CA ALA A 50 -30.92 37.74 18.08
C ALA A 50 -29.75 38.41 18.83
N ASP A 51 -30.12 38.97 19.97
CA ASP A 51 -29.37 39.53 21.06
C ASP A 51 -27.94 38.98 21.15
N VAL A 52 -26.93 39.81 20.97
CA VAL A 52 -25.55 39.51 21.33
C VAL A 52 -25.42 39.64 22.85
N ALA A 53 -25.90 38.63 23.57
CA ALA A 53 -25.57 38.46 24.95
C ALA A 53 -24.06 38.27 25.10
N ALA A 54 -23.46 39.11 25.91
CA ALA A 54 -22.04 39.22 26.23
C ALA A 54 -21.41 37.84 26.46
N VAL A 55 -20.48 37.45 25.59
CA VAL A 55 -19.57 36.33 25.85
C VAL A 55 -18.58 36.79 26.93
N PRO A 56 -18.47 36.12 28.10
CA PRO A 56 -17.48 36.49 29.09
C PRO A 56 -16.07 36.36 28.48
N SER A 57 -15.28 37.42 28.57
CA SER A 57 -13.86 37.46 28.19
C SER A 57 -13.05 36.53 29.10
N GLY A 58 -13.25 35.22 28.90
CA GLY A 58 -12.59 34.14 29.62
C GLY A 58 -11.63 33.41 28.69
N ASN A 59 -10.35 33.77 28.81
CA ASN A 59 -9.21 32.92 28.50
C ASN A 59 -9.02 32.45 27.06
N LEU A 60 -8.98 33.39 26.08
CA LEU A 60 -8.37 33.11 24.80
C LEU A 60 -6.86 32.73 24.92
N SER A 61 -6.18 33.26 25.96
CA SER A 61 -4.81 32.86 26.34
C SER A 61 -4.69 31.40 26.79
N ALA A 62 -5.71 30.83 27.40
CA ALA A 62 -5.69 29.42 27.83
C ALA A 62 -5.91 28.45 26.66
N LEU A 63 -6.69 28.87 25.63
CA LEU A 63 -6.87 28.08 24.40
C LEU A 63 -5.63 28.14 23.50
N LEU A 64 -4.92 29.28 23.48
CA LEU A 64 -3.65 29.39 22.75
C LEU A 64 -2.47 28.70 23.47
N ALA A 65 -2.57 28.49 24.79
CA ALA A 65 -1.56 27.74 25.54
C ALA A 65 -1.71 26.21 25.41
N ALA A 66 -2.89 25.71 25.00
CA ALA A 66 -3.12 24.27 24.83
C ALA A 66 -2.57 23.71 23.51
N GLU A 67 -2.19 24.57 22.54
CA GLU A 67 -1.59 24.14 21.25
C GLU A 67 -0.06 24.21 21.21
N ALA A 68 0.59 24.63 22.28
CA ALA A 68 2.03 24.58 22.42
C ALA A 68 2.46 23.36 23.26
N GLU A 69 2.00 22.18 22.92
CA GLU A 69 2.65 20.97 23.38
C GLU A 69 4.02 20.89 22.72
N ALA A 70 5.05 21.31 23.47
CA ALA A 70 6.44 21.20 23.03
C ALA A 70 6.68 19.75 22.57
N PRO A 71 7.32 19.52 21.41
CA PRO A 71 7.54 18.18 20.88
C PRO A 71 8.26 17.35 21.96
N THR A 72 7.61 16.30 22.45
CA THR A 72 8.20 15.35 23.39
C THR A 72 9.55 14.89 22.80
N PRO A 73 10.64 14.81 23.59
CA PRO A 73 11.99 14.49 23.08
C PRO A 73 12.07 13.17 22.26
N ALA A 74 11.06 12.33 22.35
CA ALA A 74 10.93 11.10 21.57
C ALA A 74 10.53 11.33 20.10
N GLN A 75 9.81 12.42 19.78
CA GLN A 75 9.31 12.68 18.42
C GLN A 75 10.42 12.96 17.39
N PRO A 76 11.46 13.76 17.63
CA PRO A 76 12.54 13.98 16.68
C PRO A 76 13.36 12.71 16.38
N LYS A 77 13.54 11.84 17.38
CA LYS A 77 14.22 10.54 17.17
C LYS A 77 13.40 9.59 16.31
N LEU A 78 12.09 9.56 16.52
CA LEU A 78 11.16 8.76 15.71
C LEU A 78 11.17 9.25 14.26
N SER A 79 11.06 10.55 14.04
CA SER A 79 11.10 11.14 12.70
C SER A 79 12.40 10.83 11.95
N ALA A 80 13.55 10.90 12.63
CA ALA A 80 14.85 10.55 12.05
C ALA A 80 14.88 9.08 11.61
N ARG A 81 14.43 8.15 12.45
CA ARG A 81 14.40 6.71 12.12
C ARG A 81 13.49 6.40 10.94
N ILE A 82 12.33 7.05 10.85
CA ILE A 82 11.44 6.94 9.69
C ILE A 82 12.16 7.42 8.42
N GLN A 83 12.85 8.57 8.48
CA GLN A 83 13.62 9.10 7.35
C GLN A 83 14.72 8.14 6.92
N ASP A 84 15.44 7.53 7.85
CA ASP A 84 16.49 6.54 7.56
C ASP A 84 15.91 5.31 6.83
N ILE A 85 14.77 4.78 7.31
CA ILE A 85 14.06 3.67 6.66
C ILE A 85 13.66 4.04 5.24
N LEU A 86 12.98 5.19 5.06
CA LEU A 86 12.48 5.62 3.75
C LEU A 86 13.61 5.92 2.78
N SER A 87 14.65 6.65 3.22
CA SER A 87 15.83 6.96 2.41
C SER A 87 16.50 5.67 1.93
N LYS A 88 16.68 4.70 2.82
CA LYS A 88 17.24 3.40 2.44
C LYS A 88 16.34 2.63 1.49
N ALA A 89 15.05 2.58 1.76
CA ALA A 89 14.09 1.86 0.92
C ALA A 89 14.04 2.39 -0.53
N VAL A 90 14.05 3.71 -0.68
CA VAL A 90 14.01 4.36 -2.01
C VAL A 90 15.25 4.05 -2.85
N THR A 91 16.43 3.90 -2.25
CA THR A 91 17.66 3.52 -2.99
C THR A 91 17.59 2.13 -3.62
N LEU A 92 16.62 1.31 -3.21
CA LEU A 92 16.46 -0.07 -3.69
C LEU A 92 15.40 -0.21 -4.78
N LEU A 93 14.72 0.89 -5.17
CA LEU A 93 13.77 0.86 -6.29
C LEU A 93 14.45 0.36 -7.56
N GLY A 94 13.72 -0.48 -8.32
CA GLY A 94 14.24 -1.10 -9.54
C GLY A 94 15.13 -2.33 -9.30
N THR A 95 15.43 -2.70 -8.04
CA THR A 95 16.15 -3.96 -7.76
C THR A 95 15.26 -5.16 -8.13
N PRO A 96 15.77 -6.16 -8.89
CA PRO A 96 14.95 -7.29 -9.31
C PRO A 96 14.43 -8.14 -8.16
N PHE A 97 13.19 -8.64 -8.29
CA PHE A 97 12.70 -9.67 -7.38
C PHE A 97 13.48 -10.98 -7.59
N ARG A 98 13.92 -11.58 -6.47
CA ARG A 98 14.48 -12.92 -6.42
C ARG A 98 13.96 -13.67 -5.22
N TRP A 99 13.39 -14.85 -5.45
CA TRP A 99 12.94 -15.70 -4.36
C TRP A 99 14.10 -16.06 -3.43
N GLY A 100 13.95 -15.80 -2.14
CA GLY A 100 15.02 -15.98 -1.16
C GLY A 100 16.07 -14.89 -1.15
N GLY A 101 15.99 -13.89 -2.03
CA GLY A 101 16.94 -12.78 -2.13
C GLY A 101 16.92 -11.84 -0.93
N THR A 102 18.10 -11.35 -0.53
CA THR A 102 18.32 -10.53 0.68
C THR A 102 19.32 -9.40 0.48
N SER A 103 19.79 -9.16 -0.74
CA SER A 103 20.77 -8.10 -1.03
C SER A 103 20.47 -7.41 -2.37
N PRO A 104 20.98 -6.17 -2.57
CA PRO A 104 20.81 -5.48 -3.85
C PRO A 104 21.43 -6.24 -5.04
N GLU A 105 22.53 -6.93 -4.83
CA GLU A 105 23.28 -7.66 -5.86
C GLU A 105 22.56 -8.96 -6.27
N ALA A 106 22.00 -9.66 -5.27
CA ALA A 106 21.30 -10.93 -5.50
C ALA A 106 19.81 -10.73 -5.86
N GLY A 107 19.27 -9.52 -5.65
CA GLY A 107 17.85 -9.22 -5.70
C GLY A 107 17.15 -9.48 -4.36
N PHE A 108 15.86 -9.18 -4.27
CA PHE A 108 15.07 -9.30 -3.05
C PHE A 108 13.81 -10.12 -3.24
N ASP A 109 13.42 -10.90 -2.22
CA ASP A 109 12.02 -11.20 -1.99
C ASP A 109 11.40 -10.18 -1.01
N CYS A 110 10.08 -10.26 -0.77
CA CYS A 110 9.36 -9.25 0.01
C CYS A 110 9.92 -9.08 1.43
N SER A 111 10.13 -10.17 2.17
CA SER A 111 10.64 -10.15 3.55
C SER A 111 12.15 -9.90 3.63
N GLY A 112 12.90 -10.32 2.60
CA GLY A 112 14.32 -10.02 2.48
C GLY A 112 14.60 -8.55 2.27
N LEU A 113 13.79 -7.87 1.44
CA LEU A 113 13.83 -6.43 1.26
C LEU A 113 13.61 -5.68 2.59
N VAL A 114 12.53 -6.04 3.30
CA VAL A 114 12.18 -5.45 4.60
C VAL A 114 13.31 -5.66 5.60
N GLY A 115 13.81 -6.89 5.76
CA GLY A 115 14.91 -7.20 6.66
C GLY A 115 16.19 -6.44 6.33
N TYR A 116 16.53 -6.31 5.04
CA TYR A 116 17.69 -5.54 4.59
C TYR A 116 17.58 -4.06 4.94
N VAL A 117 16.41 -3.44 4.67
CA VAL A 117 16.17 -2.01 4.97
C VAL A 117 16.31 -1.75 6.47
N PHE A 118 15.65 -2.52 7.32
CA PHE A 118 15.68 -2.32 8.77
C PHE A 118 17.07 -2.57 9.38
N ARG A 119 17.78 -3.58 8.89
CA ARG A 119 19.16 -3.85 9.32
C ARG A 119 20.09 -2.71 8.94
N THR A 120 20.03 -2.23 7.71
CA THR A 120 20.96 -1.21 7.21
C THR A 120 20.62 0.20 7.68
N ALA A 121 19.35 0.53 7.87
CA ALA A 121 18.92 1.85 8.34
C ALA A 121 18.99 1.97 9.87
N LEU A 122 18.63 0.92 10.61
CA LEU A 122 18.45 0.98 12.07
C LEU A 122 19.33 -0.01 12.86
N GLY A 123 20.11 -0.88 12.20
CA GLY A 123 20.82 -1.97 12.86
C GLY A 123 19.89 -3.05 13.43
N MET A 124 18.64 -3.16 12.93
CA MET A 124 17.62 -4.03 13.50
C MET A 124 17.44 -5.29 12.64
N ASP A 125 17.65 -6.44 13.24
CA ASP A 125 17.39 -7.73 12.60
C ASP A 125 15.93 -8.16 12.77
N LEU A 126 15.26 -8.37 11.65
CA LEU A 126 13.90 -8.90 11.59
C LEU A 126 13.90 -10.39 11.19
N PRO A 127 12.87 -11.15 11.58
CA PRO A 127 12.73 -12.53 11.13
C PRO A 127 12.79 -12.65 9.61
N ARG A 128 13.31 -13.78 9.10
CA ARG A 128 13.54 -13.96 7.66
C ARG A 128 12.24 -14.02 6.85
N VAL A 129 11.18 -14.55 7.40
CA VAL A 129 9.92 -14.79 6.66
C VAL A 129 8.82 -13.83 7.08
N SER A 130 7.98 -13.43 6.11
CA SER A 130 6.92 -12.44 6.33
C SER A 130 5.91 -12.84 7.40
N GLN A 131 5.65 -14.14 7.58
CA GLN A 131 4.73 -14.64 8.61
C GLN A 131 5.24 -14.40 10.03
N ASP A 132 6.55 -14.45 10.25
CA ASP A 132 7.15 -14.17 11.55
C ASP A 132 7.38 -12.67 11.76
N GLN A 133 7.70 -11.92 10.69
CA GLN A 133 7.67 -10.45 10.72
C GLN A 133 6.29 -9.93 11.13
N ALA A 134 5.21 -10.58 10.70
CA ALA A 134 3.84 -10.23 11.06
C ALA A 134 3.50 -10.42 12.54
N LYS A 135 4.37 -11.06 13.31
CA LYS A 135 4.26 -11.24 14.77
C LYS A 135 5.17 -10.29 15.55
N THR A 136 6.02 -9.52 14.86
CA THR A 136 7.03 -8.65 15.45
C THR A 136 6.50 -7.22 15.59
N GLY A 137 6.74 -6.59 16.72
CA GLY A 137 6.33 -5.22 17.00
C GLY A 137 4.86 -5.05 17.39
N GLU A 138 4.43 -3.81 17.51
CA GLU A 138 3.09 -3.42 17.90
C GLU A 138 2.09 -3.62 16.75
N LEU A 139 0.91 -4.18 17.06
CA LEU A 139 -0.17 -4.32 16.09
C LEU A 139 -0.87 -2.98 15.89
N ILE A 140 -0.93 -2.52 14.64
CA ILE A 140 -1.69 -1.34 14.25
C ILE A 140 -3.05 -1.80 13.72
N SER A 141 -4.07 -1.63 14.55
CA SER A 141 -5.43 -2.10 14.23
C SER A 141 -6.18 -1.16 13.30
N ASP A 142 -5.90 0.15 13.38
CA ASP A 142 -6.52 1.16 12.53
C ASP A 142 -5.59 1.54 11.37
N ARG A 143 -6.09 1.41 10.15
CA ARG A 143 -5.36 1.83 8.94
C ARG A 143 -5.11 3.33 8.88
N ALA A 144 -5.95 4.14 9.53
CA ALA A 144 -5.76 5.59 9.62
C ALA A 144 -4.58 5.97 10.53
N ALA A 145 -4.19 5.09 11.47
CA ALA A 145 -3.06 5.28 12.36
C ALA A 145 -1.71 4.84 11.75
N LEU A 146 -1.70 4.41 10.47
CA LEU A 146 -0.46 4.04 9.78
C LEU A 146 0.44 5.25 9.57
N VAL A 147 1.70 5.09 9.94
CA VAL A 147 2.76 6.06 9.66
C VAL A 147 3.83 5.45 8.76
N ALA A 148 4.53 6.28 8.00
CA ALA A 148 5.62 5.81 7.15
C ALA A 148 6.66 5.04 7.98
N GLY A 149 7.15 3.91 7.44
CA GLY A 149 8.02 2.97 8.15
C GLY A 149 7.29 1.80 8.79
N ASP A 150 5.96 1.84 8.95
CA ASP A 150 5.19 0.67 9.40
C ASP A 150 5.27 -0.47 8.38
N LEU A 151 5.26 -1.71 8.87
CA LEU A 151 5.17 -2.89 8.04
C LEU A 151 3.71 -3.21 7.73
N VAL A 152 3.40 -3.38 6.45
CA VAL A 152 2.06 -3.76 5.98
C VAL A 152 2.07 -5.17 5.41
N PHE A 153 1.13 -5.98 5.87
CA PHE A 153 1.07 -7.41 5.55
C PHE A 153 -0.17 -7.73 4.74
N PHE A 154 0.04 -8.58 3.74
CA PHE A 154 -1.00 -9.01 2.82
C PHE A 154 -1.06 -10.52 2.76
N GLY A 155 -2.21 -11.04 2.37
CA GLY A 155 -2.40 -12.47 2.26
C GLY A 155 -3.85 -12.85 1.97
N ARG A 156 -4.19 -14.10 2.28
CA ARG A 156 -5.54 -14.62 2.10
C ARG A 156 -5.80 -15.80 3.03
N ARG A 157 -7.08 -16.03 3.35
CA ARG A 157 -7.51 -17.18 4.18
C ARG A 157 -6.77 -17.25 5.51
N GLY A 158 -6.52 -16.09 6.15
CA GLY A 158 -5.82 -16.01 7.43
C GLY A 158 -4.31 -16.21 7.39
N ARG A 159 -3.71 -16.39 6.21
CA ARG A 159 -2.27 -16.60 6.06
C ARG A 159 -1.61 -15.40 5.38
N VAL A 160 -0.61 -14.82 6.06
CA VAL A 160 0.27 -13.81 5.48
C VAL A 160 1.18 -14.47 4.43
N ASP A 161 1.23 -13.90 3.24
CA ASP A 161 2.08 -14.35 2.13
C ASP A 161 2.94 -13.23 1.53
N HIS A 162 2.75 -11.98 1.99
CA HIS A 162 3.49 -10.83 1.49
C HIS A 162 3.63 -9.73 2.54
N VAL A 163 4.69 -8.90 2.40
CA VAL A 163 5.00 -7.78 3.27
C VAL A 163 5.59 -6.62 2.46
N GLY A 164 5.38 -5.40 2.92
CA GLY A 164 6.03 -4.19 2.44
C GLY A 164 6.18 -3.15 3.53
N ILE A 165 6.85 -2.04 3.19
CA ILE A 165 7.07 -0.88 4.05
C ILE A 165 6.10 0.22 3.63
N TYR A 166 5.25 0.67 4.55
CA TYR A 166 4.35 1.79 4.29
C TYR A 166 5.14 3.08 4.10
N VAL A 167 4.83 3.82 3.03
CA VAL A 167 5.55 5.05 2.68
C VAL A 167 4.66 6.31 2.76
N GLY A 168 3.45 6.17 3.29
CA GLY A 168 2.47 7.26 3.37
C GLY A 168 1.43 7.22 2.26
N GLU A 169 0.35 7.98 2.41
CA GLU A 169 -0.70 8.20 1.40
C GLU A 169 -1.32 6.91 0.83
N GLY A 170 -1.49 5.89 1.66
CA GLY A 170 -2.02 4.60 1.21
C GLY A 170 -1.10 3.84 0.26
N ARG A 171 0.21 4.14 0.25
CA ARG A 171 1.22 3.51 -0.61
C ARG A 171 2.25 2.74 0.21
N PHE A 172 2.84 1.72 -0.40
CA PHE A 172 3.87 0.90 0.23
C PHE A 172 4.93 0.45 -0.77
N LEU A 173 6.16 0.33 -0.30
CA LEU A 173 7.31 -0.16 -1.06
C LEU A 173 7.51 -1.65 -0.79
N HIS A 174 7.72 -2.43 -1.85
CA HIS A 174 7.86 -3.88 -1.75
C HIS A 174 8.58 -4.50 -2.94
N ALA A 175 8.98 -5.78 -2.80
CA ALA A 175 9.42 -6.64 -3.89
C ALA A 175 8.25 -7.59 -4.25
N PRO A 176 7.51 -7.36 -5.38
CA PRO A 176 6.21 -7.99 -5.60
C PRO A 176 6.24 -9.48 -5.96
N SER A 177 6.97 -9.87 -6.99
CA SER A 177 7.03 -11.25 -7.49
C SER A 177 8.04 -11.39 -8.63
N THR A 178 8.35 -12.63 -9.00
CA THR A 178 9.23 -12.96 -10.14
C THR A 178 8.85 -12.17 -11.41
N GLY A 179 9.85 -11.62 -12.07
CA GLY A 179 9.71 -10.81 -13.30
C GLY A 179 9.33 -9.35 -13.05
N LYS A 180 9.33 -8.92 -11.79
CA LYS A 180 9.11 -7.53 -11.39
C LYS A 180 10.22 -7.06 -10.48
N ASP A 181 10.32 -5.74 -10.34
CA ASP A 181 11.33 -5.08 -9.53
C ASP A 181 10.71 -4.48 -8.26
N VAL A 182 11.56 -4.12 -7.31
CA VAL A 182 11.18 -3.33 -6.12
C VAL A 182 10.51 -2.04 -6.58
N ARG A 183 9.32 -1.77 -6.05
CA ARG A 183 8.52 -0.62 -6.45
C ARG A 183 7.56 -0.17 -5.36
N VAL A 184 6.89 0.94 -5.61
CA VAL A 184 5.80 1.44 -4.77
C VAL A 184 4.46 1.11 -5.44
N ASP A 185 3.55 0.48 -4.69
CA ASP A 185 2.18 0.19 -5.12
C ASP A 185 1.18 0.83 -4.14
N SER A 186 -0.08 1.00 -4.59
CA SER A 186 -1.18 1.46 -3.75
C SER A 186 -1.82 0.29 -2.99
N MET A 187 -2.11 0.52 -1.72
CA MET A 187 -2.94 -0.37 -0.89
C MET A 187 -4.34 0.22 -0.63
N ALA A 188 -4.65 1.40 -1.17
CA ALA A 188 -5.94 2.04 -1.00
C ALA A 188 -7.02 1.44 -1.91
N SER A 189 -6.64 0.86 -3.06
CA SER A 189 -7.56 0.28 -4.03
C SER A 189 -6.97 -0.94 -4.75
N GLY A 190 -7.81 -1.69 -5.48
CA GLY A 190 -7.40 -2.78 -6.36
C GLY A 190 -6.90 -4.02 -5.63
N TYR A 191 -5.91 -4.69 -6.20
CA TYR A 191 -5.43 -5.99 -5.76
C TYR A 191 -4.96 -6.01 -4.30
N TRP A 192 -4.18 -5.02 -3.88
CA TRP A 192 -3.58 -4.99 -2.56
C TRP A 192 -4.57 -4.60 -1.46
N SER A 193 -5.57 -3.74 -1.76
CA SER A 193 -6.59 -3.36 -0.77
C SER A 193 -7.38 -4.56 -0.27
N ASN A 194 -7.71 -5.49 -1.18
CA ASN A 194 -8.46 -6.72 -0.88
C ASN A 194 -7.62 -7.79 -0.17
N LYS A 195 -6.30 -7.63 -0.14
CA LYS A 195 -5.37 -8.58 0.47
C LYS A 195 -4.76 -8.09 1.76
N PHE A 196 -4.96 -6.84 2.12
CA PHE A 196 -4.45 -6.30 3.38
C PHE A 196 -5.01 -7.08 4.58
N MET A 197 -4.12 -7.50 5.47
CA MET A 197 -4.48 -8.29 6.66
C MET A 197 -4.22 -7.53 7.95
N GLN A 198 -3.05 -6.94 8.11
CA GLN A 198 -2.63 -6.22 9.32
C GLN A 198 -1.43 -5.34 9.04
N ALA A 199 -1.10 -4.49 10.00
CA ALA A 199 0.14 -3.75 10.02
C ALA A 199 0.86 -3.86 11.37
N ARG A 200 2.17 -3.64 11.36
CA ARG A 200 3.02 -3.67 12.55
C ARG A 200 3.95 -2.48 12.60
N ARG A 201 4.07 -1.88 13.77
CA ARG A 201 5.09 -0.88 14.08
C ARG A 201 6.23 -1.56 14.82
N VAL A 202 7.43 -1.54 14.22
CA VAL A 202 8.58 -2.24 14.75
C VAL A 202 9.53 -1.21 15.37
N ALA A 203 9.56 -1.17 16.71
CA ALA A 203 10.51 -0.44 17.55
C ALA A 203 10.92 0.96 17.02
N MET A 204 9.96 1.83 16.98
CA MET A 204 10.20 3.25 16.73
C MET A 204 10.24 4.05 18.01
#